data_0a653a9bc8af8c92500b44fe6db0a050
#
_entry.id   0a653a9bc8af8c92500b44fe6db0a050
#
_cell.length_a   1.000
_cell.length_b   1.000
_cell.length_c   1.000
_cell.angle_alpha   90.00
_cell.angle_beta   90.00
_cell.angle_gamma   90.00
#
_symmetry.space_group_name_H-M   'P 1'
#
loop_
_entity.id
_entity.type
_entity.pdbx_description
1 polymer ?
#
loop_
_entity_poly.entity_id
_entity_poly.type
_entity_poly.pdbx_seq_one_letter_code
_entity_poly.pdbx_strand_id
1 'polypeptide(L)'
;MKNILYLHGFASSSDSTKAKLFKEFVNSHKNLNVLTPDLPNNLIGWSQLIEELCEKHNPVAFIGSSMGGFYSTFYARKLGAIDVLLNPAVLPAEGMKSYLGKNNNYATGEEFIMKNDEIEHLKLMEKKIKKDNYVNDRTMVLLESGDEVLNYEEAVSFYSGGHIKIISGGSHSLDSFGNYLDSILKFINFALK
;
A
#
# COMPACT_ATOMS: atom_id res chain seq x y z
N MET A 1 16.48 -15.27 -2.41
CA MET A 1 15.26 -14.93 -1.65
C MET A 1 14.43 -14.01 -2.53
N LYS A 2 13.09 -14.16 -2.51
CA LYS A 2 12.16 -13.27 -3.22
C LYS A 2 11.85 -12.07 -2.33
N ASN A 3 11.92 -10.86 -2.84
CA ASN A 3 11.68 -9.64 -2.08
C ASN A 3 10.21 -9.22 -2.13
N ILE A 4 9.68 -8.83 -0.98
CA ILE A 4 8.37 -8.20 -0.81
C ILE A 4 8.64 -6.76 -0.34
N LEU A 5 8.02 -5.78 -0.98
CA LEU A 5 8.12 -4.38 -0.58
C LEU A 5 6.86 -3.97 0.18
N TYR A 6 7.01 -3.61 1.46
CA TYR A 6 5.93 -3.12 2.30
C TYR A 6 5.93 -1.59 2.35
N LEU A 7 4.82 -0.97 1.92
CA LEU A 7 4.64 0.49 1.88
C LEU A 7 3.64 0.92 2.97
N HIS A 8 4.11 1.69 3.94
CA HIS A 8 3.26 2.25 5.01
C HIS A 8 2.34 3.37 4.51
N GLY A 9 1.42 3.85 5.36
CA GLY A 9 0.51 4.94 5.05
C GLY A 9 1.18 6.32 5.05
N PHE A 10 0.43 7.33 4.60
CA PHE A 10 0.85 8.75 4.65
C PHE A 10 1.14 9.18 6.09
N ALA A 11 2.17 10.02 6.28
CA ALA A 11 2.61 10.53 7.58
C ALA A 11 2.85 9.43 8.65
N SER A 12 3.33 8.25 8.22
CA SER A 12 3.65 7.10 9.06
C SER A 12 5.13 6.73 8.93
N SER A 13 5.53 5.53 9.35
CA SER A 13 6.92 5.06 9.25
C SER A 13 7.03 3.56 9.00
N SER A 14 8.24 3.08 8.69
CA SER A 14 8.60 1.66 8.60
C SER A 14 8.35 0.90 9.91
N ASP A 15 8.28 1.62 11.02
CA ASP A 15 8.05 1.11 12.38
C ASP A 15 6.56 0.90 12.72
N SER A 16 5.66 1.10 11.75
CA SER A 16 4.24 0.84 11.94
C SER A 16 3.98 -0.60 12.41
N THR A 17 3.00 -0.77 13.29
CA THR A 17 2.65 -2.09 13.88
C THR A 17 2.46 -3.17 12.83
N LYS A 18 1.77 -2.85 11.73
CA LYS A 18 1.54 -3.81 10.63
C LYS A 18 2.83 -4.19 9.90
N ALA A 19 3.73 -3.22 9.65
CA ALA A 19 5.00 -3.49 8.98
C ALA A 19 5.89 -4.42 9.82
N LYS A 20 6.03 -4.13 11.11
CA LYS A 20 6.77 -4.98 12.05
C LYS A 20 6.19 -6.38 12.13
N LEU A 21 4.88 -6.48 12.37
CA LEU A 21 4.19 -7.76 12.50
C LEU A 21 4.35 -8.64 11.26
N PHE A 22 4.18 -8.06 10.06
CA PHE A 22 4.35 -8.80 8.81
C PHE A 22 5.81 -9.24 8.60
N LYS A 23 6.75 -8.36 8.85
CA LYS A 23 8.19 -8.67 8.72
C LYS A 23 8.62 -9.79 9.66
N GLU A 24 8.21 -9.73 10.93
CA GLU A 24 8.49 -10.78 11.92
C GLU A 24 7.87 -12.12 11.52
N PHE A 25 6.60 -12.10 11.07
CA PHE A 25 5.91 -13.29 10.61
C PHE A 25 6.63 -13.93 9.41
N VAL A 26 7.02 -13.15 8.41
CA VAL A 26 7.69 -13.65 7.20
C VAL A 26 9.13 -14.12 7.50
N ASN A 27 9.82 -13.54 8.46
CA ASN A 27 11.19 -13.95 8.84
C ASN A 27 11.28 -15.43 9.27
N SER A 28 10.17 -16.02 9.72
CA SER A 28 10.09 -17.47 9.98
C SER A 28 10.07 -18.32 8.70
N HIS A 29 9.93 -17.71 7.50
CA HIS A 29 9.78 -18.36 6.21
C HIS A 29 11.02 -18.13 5.33
N LYS A 30 11.85 -19.15 5.15
CA LYS A 30 13.23 -19.09 4.60
C LYS A 30 13.40 -18.50 3.18
N ASN A 31 12.34 -18.35 2.38
CA ASN A 31 12.46 -17.99 0.96
C ASN A 31 12.01 -16.57 0.62
N LEU A 32 11.53 -15.80 1.59
CA LEU A 32 11.01 -14.46 1.43
C LEU A 32 11.80 -13.47 2.28
N ASN A 33 11.92 -12.25 1.77
CA ASN A 33 12.53 -11.12 2.48
C ASN A 33 11.59 -9.92 2.39
N VAL A 34 11.31 -9.25 3.49
CA VAL A 34 10.44 -8.08 3.55
C VAL A 34 11.27 -6.81 3.72
N LEU A 35 11.18 -5.95 2.73
CA LEU A 35 11.76 -4.60 2.75
C LEU A 35 10.69 -3.63 3.24
N THR A 36 10.98 -2.91 4.30
CA THR A 36 10.11 -1.91 4.91
C THR A 36 10.83 -0.56 4.91
N PRO A 37 10.83 0.20 3.80
CA PRO A 37 11.50 1.50 3.76
C PRO A 37 10.76 2.54 4.59
N ASP A 38 11.50 3.50 5.16
CA ASP A 38 10.93 4.77 5.60
C ASP A 38 10.70 5.64 4.37
N LEU A 39 9.42 5.85 4.05
CA LEU A 39 9.03 6.71 2.95
C LEU A 39 9.12 8.18 3.39
N PRO A 40 9.70 9.07 2.57
CA PRO A 40 9.86 10.48 2.95
C PRO A 40 8.51 11.18 3.14
N ASN A 41 8.50 12.33 3.83
CA ASN A 41 7.28 13.09 4.08
C ASN A 41 6.69 13.80 2.83
N ASN A 42 7.26 13.58 1.63
CA ASN A 42 6.71 14.10 0.37
C ASN A 42 6.42 12.95 -0.61
N LEU A 43 5.28 13.04 -1.29
CA LEU A 43 4.76 11.96 -2.15
C LEU A 43 5.55 11.79 -3.46
N ILE A 44 6.23 12.82 -3.95
CA ILE A 44 7.11 12.70 -5.11
C ILE A 44 8.35 11.88 -4.74
N GLY A 45 8.90 12.11 -3.55
CA GLY A 45 10.02 11.33 -3.02
C GLY A 45 9.66 9.85 -2.80
N TRP A 46 8.38 9.53 -2.53
CA TRP A 46 7.93 8.14 -2.49
C TRP A 46 8.18 7.43 -3.82
N SER A 47 7.77 8.07 -4.93
CA SER A 47 7.98 7.49 -6.26
C SER A 47 9.45 7.26 -6.55
N GLN A 48 10.32 8.21 -6.23
CA GLN A 48 11.76 8.10 -6.45
C GLN A 48 12.35 6.94 -5.66
N LEU A 49 12.06 6.88 -4.36
CA LEU A 49 12.59 5.81 -3.50
C LEU A 49 12.06 4.44 -3.90
N ILE A 50 10.75 4.33 -4.23
CA ILE A 50 10.16 3.04 -4.64
C ILE A 50 10.77 2.58 -5.97
N GLU A 51 11.03 3.48 -6.93
CA GLU A 51 11.69 3.15 -8.20
C GLU A 51 13.11 2.62 -7.96
N GLU A 52 13.92 3.30 -7.14
CA GLU A 52 15.25 2.83 -6.75
C GLU A 52 15.22 1.45 -6.09
N LEU A 53 14.26 1.22 -5.18
CA LEU A 53 14.09 -0.07 -4.52
C LEU A 53 13.65 -1.17 -5.49
N CYS A 54 12.79 -0.85 -6.46
CA CYS A 54 12.37 -1.79 -7.49
C CYS A 54 13.54 -2.19 -8.39
N GLU A 55 14.35 -1.25 -8.83
CA GLU A 55 15.54 -1.52 -9.64
C GLU A 55 16.56 -2.38 -8.89
N LYS A 56 16.80 -2.06 -7.62
CA LYS A 56 17.79 -2.74 -6.79
C LYS A 56 17.37 -4.14 -6.35
N HIS A 57 16.10 -4.34 -6.02
CA HIS A 57 15.63 -5.52 -5.32
C HIS A 57 14.66 -6.39 -6.11
N ASN A 58 14.12 -5.89 -7.23
CA ASN A 58 13.17 -6.58 -8.10
C ASN A 58 12.05 -7.29 -7.29
N PRO A 59 11.19 -6.54 -6.56
CA PRO A 59 10.19 -7.13 -5.70
C PRO A 59 9.17 -7.93 -6.49
N VAL A 60 8.85 -9.13 -6.00
CA VAL A 60 7.84 -10.02 -6.59
C VAL A 60 6.43 -9.71 -6.07
N ALA A 61 6.34 -9.01 -4.95
CA ALA A 61 5.08 -8.60 -4.34
C ALA A 61 5.23 -7.25 -3.63
N PHE A 62 4.13 -6.52 -3.60
CA PHE A 62 3.95 -5.32 -2.80
C PHE A 62 2.89 -5.55 -1.74
N ILE A 63 3.05 -4.94 -0.57
CA ILE A 63 2.01 -4.83 0.44
C ILE A 63 1.87 -3.35 0.77
N GLY A 64 0.69 -2.80 0.62
CA GLY A 64 0.45 -1.38 0.84
C GLY A 64 -0.72 -1.09 1.76
N SER A 65 -0.51 -0.21 2.74
CA SER A 65 -1.55 0.26 3.66
C SER A 65 -1.95 1.69 3.34
N SER A 66 -3.26 1.97 3.22
CA SER A 66 -3.77 3.33 2.98
C SER A 66 -3.13 3.95 1.71
N MET A 67 -2.46 5.10 1.83
CA MET A 67 -1.70 5.71 0.73
C MET A 67 -0.62 4.77 0.17
N GLY A 68 0.03 3.98 1.01
CA GLY A 68 0.95 2.93 0.55
C GLY A 68 0.27 1.91 -0.35
N GLY A 69 -1.04 1.65 -0.16
CA GLY A 69 -1.85 0.81 -1.05
C GLY A 69 -2.00 1.39 -2.45
N PHE A 70 -2.20 2.70 -2.58
CA PHE A 70 -2.24 3.36 -3.89
C PHE A 70 -0.90 3.23 -4.64
N TYR A 71 0.22 3.50 -3.96
CA TYR A 71 1.55 3.32 -4.56
C TYR A 71 1.85 1.85 -4.89
N SER A 72 1.46 0.95 -4.00
CA SER A 72 1.55 -0.51 -4.22
C SER A 72 0.84 -0.91 -5.50
N THR A 73 -0.41 -0.49 -5.68
CA THR A 73 -1.19 -0.76 -6.90
C THR A 73 -0.49 -0.22 -8.16
N PHE A 74 0.03 1.01 -8.09
CA PHE A 74 0.71 1.60 -9.25
C PHE A 74 1.93 0.79 -9.67
N TYR A 75 2.80 0.46 -8.72
CA TYR A 75 4.05 -0.24 -9.03
C TYR A 75 3.86 -1.74 -9.27
N ALA A 76 2.93 -2.39 -8.56
CA ALA A 76 2.61 -3.78 -8.82
C ALA A 76 2.08 -3.97 -10.25
N ARG A 77 1.19 -3.10 -10.72
CA ARG A 77 0.70 -3.12 -12.11
C ARG A 77 1.82 -2.86 -13.12
N LYS A 78 2.66 -1.84 -12.87
CA LYS A 78 3.81 -1.49 -13.73
C LYS A 78 4.78 -2.66 -13.91
N LEU A 79 4.97 -3.49 -12.88
CA LEU A 79 5.94 -4.58 -12.85
C LEU A 79 5.32 -5.98 -13.04
N GLY A 80 3.99 -6.10 -13.11
CA GLY A 80 3.30 -7.38 -13.11
C GLY A 80 3.49 -8.18 -11.81
N ALA A 81 3.76 -7.48 -10.70
CA ALA A 81 3.98 -8.07 -9.39
C ALA A 81 2.65 -8.38 -8.67
N ILE A 82 2.72 -9.14 -7.58
CA ILE A 82 1.60 -9.41 -6.71
C ILE A 82 1.33 -8.18 -5.86
N ASP A 83 0.05 -7.87 -5.61
CA ASP A 83 -0.39 -6.73 -4.83
C ASP A 83 -1.28 -7.16 -3.66
N VAL A 84 -0.92 -6.76 -2.44
CA VAL A 84 -1.72 -7.00 -1.23
C VAL A 84 -2.03 -5.65 -0.59
N LEU A 85 -3.30 -5.34 -0.47
CA LEU A 85 -3.80 -4.03 -0.11
C LEU A 85 -4.56 -4.06 1.21
N LEU A 86 -4.22 -3.14 2.09
CA LEU A 86 -4.72 -3.02 3.46
C LEU A 86 -5.44 -1.69 3.62
N ASN A 87 -6.79 -1.68 3.59
CA ASN A 87 -7.59 -0.44 3.55
C ASN A 87 -6.97 0.60 2.60
N PRO A 88 -6.82 0.28 1.29
CA PRO A 88 -6.07 1.11 0.38
C PRO A 88 -6.80 2.40 0.02
N ALA A 89 -6.06 3.50 -0.13
CA ALA A 89 -6.57 4.68 -0.78
C ALA A 89 -6.78 4.41 -2.28
N VAL A 90 -7.97 4.79 -2.78
CA VAL A 90 -8.34 4.67 -4.19
C VAL A 90 -8.39 6.07 -4.79
N LEU A 91 -7.54 6.33 -5.80
CA LEU A 91 -7.48 7.62 -6.50
C LEU A 91 -7.41 8.82 -5.53
N PRO A 92 -6.36 8.92 -4.71
CA PRO A 92 -6.32 9.78 -3.53
C PRO A 92 -6.12 11.28 -3.83
N ALA A 93 -5.82 11.70 -5.06
CA ALA A 93 -5.41 13.07 -5.38
C ALA A 93 -6.40 14.14 -4.91
N GLU A 94 -7.72 13.88 -5.01
CA GLU A 94 -8.72 14.85 -4.58
C GLU A 94 -8.79 14.93 -3.05
N GLY A 95 -8.83 13.79 -2.35
CA GLY A 95 -8.86 13.74 -0.89
C GLY A 95 -7.60 14.35 -0.26
N MET A 96 -6.45 14.16 -0.89
CA MET A 96 -5.18 14.69 -0.39
C MET A 96 -5.05 16.21 -0.47
N LYS A 97 -5.92 16.91 -1.19
CA LYS A 97 -5.96 18.39 -1.15
C LYS A 97 -6.24 18.96 0.24
N SER A 98 -6.95 18.23 1.09
CA SER A 98 -7.21 18.64 2.47
C SER A 98 -5.94 18.71 3.34
N TYR A 99 -4.86 18.07 2.89
CA TYR A 99 -3.56 18.06 3.56
C TYR A 99 -2.58 19.10 3.01
N LEU A 100 -2.99 19.97 2.06
CA LEU A 100 -2.11 21.03 1.56
C LEU A 100 -1.68 21.97 2.68
N GLY A 101 -0.39 22.31 2.73
CA GLY A 101 0.21 23.14 3.76
C GLY A 101 0.92 22.33 4.85
N LYS A 102 0.93 22.86 6.07
CA LYS A 102 1.65 22.27 7.20
C LYS A 102 0.97 21.00 7.73
N ASN A 103 1.76 19.97 7.92
CA ASN A 103 1.37 18.69 8.50
C ASN A 103 2.43 18.19 9.47
N ASN A 104 2.08 17.20 10.26
CA ASN A 104 2.99 16.47 11.13
C ASN A 104 2.99 14.99 10.77
N ASN A 105 4.15 14.36 10.75
CA ASN A 105 4.26 12.92 10.67
C ASN A 105 3.83 12.32 12.01
N TYR A 106 2.80 11.48 12.00
CA TYR A 106 2.21 10.92 13.23
C TYR A 106 3.14 9.95 13.96
N ALA A 107 4.10 9.35 13.25
CA ALA A 107 5.04 8.39 13.82
C ALA A 107 6.29 9.06 14.39
N THR A 108 6.80 10.12 13.73
CA THR A 108 8.07 10.78 14.09
C THR A 108 7.89 12.12 14.75
N GLY A 109 6.71 12.76 14.61
CA GLY A 109 6.45 14.13 15.05
C GLY A 109 7.09 15.19 14.16
N GLU A 110 7.75 14.82 13.07
CA GLU A 110 8.40 15.75 12.14
C GLU A 110 7.37 16.62 11.41
N GLU A 111 7.58 17.94 11.41
CA GLU A 111 6.76 18.85 10.60
C GLU A 111 7.18 18.83 9.14
N PHE A 112 6.21 18.83 8.23
CA PHE A 112 6.45 18.93 6.81
C PHE A 112 5.38 19.77 6.10
N ILE A 113 5.65 20.18 4.89
CA ILE A 113 4.72 20.97 4.06
C ILE A 113 4.35 20.16 2.83
N MET A 114 3.06 19.81 2.72
CA MET A 114 2.51 19.22 1.52
C MET A 114 2.22 20.30 0.49
N LYS A 115 2.70 20.11 -0.74
CA LYS A 115 2.64 21.09 -1.83
C LYS A 115 1.69 20.63 -2.94
N ASN A 116 1.25 21.59 -3.76
CA ASN A 116 0.34 21.29 -4.87
C ASN A 116 0.98 20.43 -5.97
N ASP A 117 2.29 20.47 -6.16
CA ASP A 117 3.00 19.59 -7.10
C ASP A 117 2.86 18.10 -6.73
N GLU A 118 2.74 17.79 -5.44
CA GLU A 118 2.46 16.42 -4.96
C GLU A 118 1.04 15.96 -5.37
N ILE A 119 0.05 16.86 -5.31
CA ILE A 119 -1.30 16.56 -5.81
C ILE A 119 -1.28 16.30 -7.32
N GLU A 120 -0.59 17.16 -8.07
CA GLU A 120 -0.47 16.97 -9.53
C GLU A 120 0.28 15.67 -9.88
N HIS A 121 1.28 15.30 -9.09
CA HIS A 121 1.95 14.02 -9.20
C HIS A 121 0.98 12.83 -9.01
N LEU A 122 0.16 12.85 -7.95
CA LEU A 122 -0.86 11.84 -7.73
C LEU A 122 -1.85 11.75 -8.90
N LYS A 123 -2.33 12.88 -9.42
CA LYS A 123 -3.23 12.91 -10.59
C LYS A 123 -2.60 12.25 -11.82
N LEU A 124 -1.31 12.46 -12.06
CA LEU A 124 -0.60 11.81 -13.16
C LEU A 124 -0.52 10.29 -12.97
N MET A 125 -0.29 9.82 -11.75
CA MET A 125 -0.30 8.39 -11.41
C MET A 125 -1.71 7.79 -11.60
N GLU A 126 -2.75 8.46 -11.09
CA GLU A 126 -4.15 8.05 -11.25
C GLU A 126 -4.55 7.92 -12.73
N LYS A 127 -4.14 8.88 -13.56
CA LYS A 127 -4.40 8.85 -15.00
C LYS A 127 -3.78 7.62 -15.69
N LYS A 128 -2.59 7.21 -15.24
CA LYS A 128 -1.93 6.00 -15.75
C LYS A 128 -2.69 4.75 -15.31
N ILE A 129 -3.05 4.64 -14.02
CA ILE A 129 -3.81 3.51 -13.47
C ILE A 129 -5.16 3.35 -14.17
N LYS A 130 -5.90 4.45 -14.39
CA LYS A 130 -7.22 4.43 -15.06
C LYS A 130 -7.14 4.03 -16.54
N LYS A 131 -6.02 4.29 -17.20
CA LYS A 131 -5.82 3.95 -18.61
C LYS A 131 -5.55 2.47 -18.85
N ASP A 132 -5.05 1.78 -17.83
CA ASP A 132 -4.67 0.39 -17.94
C ASP A 132 -5.89 -0.52 -17.76
N ASN A 133 -6.19 -1.36 -18.77
CA ASN A 133 -7.15 -2.47 -18.66
C ASN A 133 -6.54 -3.60 -17.81
N TYR A 134 -6.23 -3.33 -16.55
CA TYR A 134 -5.59 -4.28 -15.67
C TYR A 134 -6.60 -5.27 -15.08
N VAL A 135 -6.29 -6.55 -15.17
CA VAL A 135 -7.05 -7.60 -14.50
C VAL A 135 -6.49 -7.78 -13.10
N ASN A 136 -7.36 -7.65 -12.07
CA ASN A 136 -6.96 -7.69 -10.67
C ASN A 136 -6.73 -9.10 -10.10
N ASP A 137 -6.45 -10.10 -10.95
CA ASP A 137 -6.28 -11.51 -10.55
C ASP A 137 -5.08 -11.77 -9.61
N ARG A 138 -4.11 -10.87 -9.63
CA ARG A 138 -2.93 -10.90 -8.75
C ARG A 138 -3.03 -9.91 -7.58
N THR A 139 -4.22 -9.40 -7.31
CA THR A 139 -4.48 -8.42 -6.25
C THR A 139 -5.33 -9.04 -5.14
N MET A 140 -4.87 -8.95 -3.90
CA MET A 140 -5.63 -9.26 -2.69
C MET A 140 -5.92 -7.97 -1.94
N VAL A 141 -7.17 -7.77 -1.52
CA VAL A 141 -7.59 -6.58 -0.79
C VAL A 141 -8.25 -6.98 0.52
N LEU A 142 -7.75 -6.46 1.63
CA LEU A 142 -8.35 -6.60 2.96
C LEU A 142 -8.95 -5.27 3.36
N LEU A 143 -10.25 -5.28 3.67
CA LEU A 143 -11.04 -4.09 3.99
C LEU A 143 -11.78 -4.30 5.31
N GLU A 144 -11.69 -3.34 6.21
CA GLU A 144 -12.56 -3.25 7.37
C GLU A 144 -13.71 -2.27 7.09
N SER A 145 -14.96 -2.73 7.25
CA SER A 145 -16.14 -1.89 6.93
C SER A 145 -16.36 -0.73 7.90
N GLY A 146 -15.64 -0.73 9.02
CA GLY A 146 -15.60 0.36 10.00
C GLY A 146 -14.49 1.39 9.75
N ASP A 147 -13.82 1.36 8.59
CA ASP A 147 -12.83 2.36 8.21
C ASP A 147 -13.47 3.76 8.21
N GLU A 148 -13.03 4.62 9.15
CA GLU A 148 -13.55 5.97 9.38
C GLU A 148 -12.90 7.03 8.48
N VAL A 149 -11.86 6.64 7.73
CA VAL A 149 -11.07 7.54 6.86
C VAL A 149 -11.43 7.34 5.39
N LEU A 150 -11.54 6.08 4.95
CA LEU A 150 -11.76 5.71 3.55
C LEU A 150 -13.02 4.88 3.38
N ASN A 151 -13.80 5.20 2.35
CA ASN A 151 -14.96 4.39 2.00
C ASN A 151 -14.51 3.06 1.36
N TYR A 152 -14.67 1.95 2.09
CA TYR A 152 -14.29 0.63 1.61
C TYR A 152 -15.03 0.19 0.33
N GLU A 153 -16.24 0.71 0.07
CA GLU A 153 -17.03 0.39 -1.13
C GLU A 153 -16.35 0.90 -2.42
N GLU A 154 -15.60 2.01 -2.33
CA GLU A 154 -14.79 2.50 -3.45
C GLU A 154 -13.68 1.50 -3.80
N ALA A 155 -13.04 0.93 -2.77
CA ALA A 155 -12.03 -0.10 -2.98
C ALA A 155 -12.66 -1.38 -3.55
N VAL A 156 -13.83 -1.81 -3.08
CA VAL A 156 -14.58 -2.96 -3.63
C VAL A 156 -14.85 -2.75 -5.12
N SER A 157 -15.33 -1.58 -5.50
CA SER A 157 -15.63 -1.25 -6.90
C SER A 157 -14.37 -1.22 -7.75
N PHE A 158 -13.32 -0.56 -7.28
CA PHE A 158 -12.08 -0.33 -8.04
C PHE A 158 -11.28 -1.62 -8.26
N TYR A 159 -11.20 -2.49 -7.25
CA TYR A 159 -10.47 -3.76 -7.30
C TYR A 159 -11.36 -4.95 -7.68
N SER A 160 -12.53 -4.68 -8.28
CA SER A 160 -13.40 -5.74 -8.81
C SER A 160 -12.63 -6.73 -9.70
N GLY A 161 -12.87 -8.04 -9.50
CA GLY A 161 -12.11 -9.11 -10.11
C GLY A 161 -10.87 -9.56 -9.34
N GLY A 162 -10.49 -8.85 -8.27
CA GLY A 162 -9.46 -9.29 -7.31
C GLY A 162 -10.00 -10.15 -6.17
N HIS A 163 -9.08 -10.57 -5.30
CA HIS A 163 -9.41 -11.35 -4.10
C HIS A 163 -9.76 -10.41 -2.94
N ILE A 164 -11.02 -9.98 -2.87
CA ILE A 164 -11.48 -8.99 -1.88
C ILE A 164 -12.04 -9.71 -0.65
N LYS A 165 -11.54 -9.35 0.54
CA LYS A 165 -12.07 -9.75 1.83
C LYS A 165 -12.57 -8.53 2.59
N ILE A 166 -13.88 -8.47 2.83
CA ILE A 166 -14.50 -7.46 3.69
C ILE A 166 -14.67 -8.06 5.08
N ILE A 167 -14.20 -7.32 6.09
CA ILE A 167 -14.25 -7.67 7.50
C ILE A 167 -15.20 -6.69 8.18
N SER A 168 -16.18 -7.20 8.90
CA SER A 168 -17.20 -6.36 9.58
C SER A 168 -16.57 -5.62 10.76
N GLY A 169 -16.84 -4.32 10.86
CA GLY A 169 -16.28 -3.46 11.91
C GLY A 169 -14.84 -3.07 11.66
N GLY A 170 -14.05 -2.97 12.73
CA GLY A 170 -12.65 -2.55 12.69
C GLY A 170 -12.47 -1.05 12.44
N SER A 171 -11.31 -0.63 11.94
CA SER A 171 -10.94 0.77 11.74
C SER A 171 -10.03 0.95 10.52
N HIS A 172 -9.66 2.20 10.19
CA HIS A 172 -8.65 2.48 9.16
C HIS A 172 -7.32 1.77 9.42
N SER A 173 -7.01 1.50 10.68
CA SER A 173 -5.79 0.78 11.07
C SER A 173 -5.75 -0.68 10.63
N LEU A 174 -6.85 -1.26 10.18
CA LEU A 174 -7.02 -2.69 9.88
C LEU A 174 -6.66 -3.55 11.11
N ASP A 175 -7.47 -3.42 12.17
CA ASP A 175 -7.22 -4.01 13.48
C ASP A 175 -7.09 -5.53 13.43
N SER A 176 -7.78 -6.17 12.49
CA SER A 176 -7.77 -7.61 12.28
C SER A 176 -6.55 -8.13 11.49
N PHE A 177 -5.61 -7.27 11.08
CA PHE A 177 -4.50 -7.63 10.18
C PHE A 177 -3.75 -8.90 10.60
N GLY A 178 -3.46 -9.05 11.89
CA GLY A 178 -2.77 -10.21 12.44
C GLY A 178 -3.43 -11.56 12.12
N ASN A 179 -4.76 -11.58 11.99
CA ASN A 179 -5.53 -12.78 11.70
C ASN A 179 -5.39 -13.25 10.24
N TYR A 180 -4.84 -12.40 9.36
CA TYR A 180 -4.76 -12.66 7.92
C TYR A 180 -3.34 -12.91 7.40
N LEU A 181 -2.33 -12.93 8.25
CA LEU A 181 -0.93 -13.13 7.86
C LEU A 181 -0.72 -14.42 7.06
N ASP A 182 -1.26 -15.53 7.55
CA ASP A 182 -1.23 -16.82 6.85
C ASP A 182 -1.93 -16.78 5.49
N SER A 183 -3.07 -16.09 5.41
CA SER A 183 -3.85 -15.96 4.18
C SER A 183 -3.09 -15.13 3.14
N ILE A 184 -2.47 -14.03 3.57
CA ILE A 184 -1.61 -13.19 2.72
C ILE A 184 -0.43 -14.01 2.17
N LEU A 185 0.25 -14.75 3.05
CA LEU A 185 1.39 -15.56 2.63
C LEU A 185 0.99 -16.68 1.67
N LYS A 186 -0.14 -17.35 1.91
CA LYS A 186 -0.69 -18.36 0.99
C LYS A 186 -1.02 -17.76 -0.36
N PHE A 187 -1.64 -16.59 -0.39
CA PHE A 187 -1.94 -15.87 -1.63
C PHE A 187 -0.68 -15.53 -2.42
N ILE A 188 0.32 -14.93 -1.77
CA ILE A 188 1.61 -14.60 -2.40
C ILE A 188 2.26 -15.88 -2.97
N ASN A 189 2.34 -16.95 -2.19
CA ASN A 189 2.96 -18.21 -2.63
C ASN A 189 2.19 -18.88 -3.77
N PHE A 190 0.87 -18.78 -3.81
CA PHE A 190 0.04 -19.29 -4.91
C PHE A 190 0.28 -18.50 -6.19
N ALA A 191 0.26 -17.17 -6.14
CA ALA A 191 0.44 -16.30 -7.28
C ALA A 191 1.89 -16.26 -7.82
N LEU A 192 2.85 -16.84 -7.09
CA LEU A 192 4.25 -16.98 -7.51
C LEU A 192 4.54 -18.29 -8.26
N LYS A 193 3.56 -19.20 -8.37
CA LYS A 193 3.65 -20.44 -9.14
C LYS A 193 3.30 -20.23 -10.60
#